data_8aab29f336a27fae933be027e9ef5c55
#
_entry.id   8aab29f336a27fae933be027e9ef5c55
#
_cell.length_a   1.000
_cell.length_b   1.000
_cell.length_c   1.000
_cell.angle_alpha   90.00
_cell.angle_beta   90.00
_cell.angle_gamma   90.00
#
_symmetry.space_group_name_H-M   'P 1'
#
loop_
_entity.id
_entity.type
_entity.pdbx_description
1 polymer ?
#
loop_
_entity_poly.entity_id
_entity_poly.type
_entity_poly.pdbx_seq_one_letter_code
_entity_poly.pdbx_strand_id
1 'polypeptide(L)'
;MNIPRIMIAAAGSGSGKTLLSCALMMLFSQEGKSVSAIKCGPDYIDPMFHRTVLGVPSRNLDTFFTGERLTKSLFARAAESADLAVMEGVMGLYDGLGGIRKEGSSYHLAEVTKTPVILVVNAHGMGRSILPVIRGFLDYDRHHLIRGVILNQTSVTFCETIRPEIERELSLPVLGCLPKLKELHWDSRHLGLVMPEEIADVKKQIQMVADTLGKTLDCGKLLAIAASAEALETDPVPKKKIADVRIGIARDAAFGFYYEDNLQLLREAGAELVPFSPLQDESLPEGIAGLILGGGYPELHAKALSKNTPMRKAVHDAVAGGLPTIAECGGFLYLHETLCDDEGVCYPMAGVISASAKNTGKLVRFGYVMLTEKEENFLPAGAQIAGHEFHYYDSTDNGAGAVAKKPVTGRSWECVHESPSQWMGFPHLYYYSNPEYAYRFLKKAADRIYLKK
;
A
#
# COMPACT_ATOMS: atom_id res chain seq x y z
N MET A 1 10.61 18.51 13.45
CA MET A 1 10.57 18.76 12.00
C MET A 1 9.26 19.43 11.63
N ASN A 2 9.28 20.46 10.81
CA ASN A 2 8.07 21.19 10.42
C ASN A 2 7.81 20.94 8.92
N ILE A 3 6.86 20.06 8.61
CA ILE A 3 6.50 19.67 7.23
C ILE A 3 5.04 20.02 7.03
N PRO A 4 4.69 20.90 6.06
CA PRO A 4 3.32 21.14 5.69
C PRO A 4 2.66 19.84 5.23
N ARG A 5 1.51 19.49 5.83
CA ARG A 5 0.84 18.22 5.55
C ARG A 5 -0.66 18.27 5.79
N ILE A 6 -1.37 17.47 5.06
CA ILE A 6 -2.82 17.26 5.22
C ILE A 6 -3.17 15.80 5.03
N MET A 7 -4.26 15.36 5.65
CA MET A 7 -4.86 14.07 5.39
C MET A 7 -6.23 14.25 4.72
N ILE A 8 -6.43 13.58 3.60
CA ILE A 8 -7.71 13.48 2.92
C ILE A 8 -8.42 12.23 3.42
N ALA A 9 -9.47 12.39 4.18
CA ALA A 9 -10.23 11.29 4.77
C ALA A 9 -11.74 11.48 4.60
N ALA A 10 -12.53 10.44 4.80
CA ALA A 10 -13.98 10.48 4.58
C ALA A 10 -14.73 9.56 5.55
N ALA A 11 -16.05 9.61 5.51
CA ALA A 11 -16.92 8.77 6.33
C ALA A 11 -16.83 7.27 5.99
N GLY A 12 -16.41 6.90 4.77
CA GLY A 12 -16.33 5.51 4.35
C GLY A 12 -15.67 5.35 2.98
N SER A 13 -15.57 4.10 2.55
CA SER A 13 -15.11 3.77 1.19
C SER A 13 -16.07 4.31 0.13
N GLY A 14 -15.56 4.54 -1.09
CA GLY A 14 -16.37 5.08 -2.19
C GLY A 14 -16.71 6.58 -2.09
N SER A 15 -16.20 7.30 -1.10
CA SER A 15 -16.46 8.74 -0.93
C SER A 15 -15.63 9.65 -1.84
N GLY A 16 -14.73 9.10 -2.66
CA GLY A 16 -13.89 9.84 -3.61
C GLY A 16 -12.54 10.31 -3.06
N LYS A 17 -12.05 9.75 -1.95
CA LYS A 17 -10.74 10.11 -1.35
C LYS A 17 -9.60 10.01 -2.36
N THR A 18 -9.43 8.86 -2.99
CA THR A 18 -8.34 8.60 -3.95
C THR A 18 -8.35 9.61 -5.09
N LEU A 19 -9.53 9.85 -5.67
CA LEU A 19 -9.69 10.80 -6.76
C LEU A 19 -9.32 12.23 -6.35
N LEU A 20 -9.79 12.67 -5.17
CA LEU A 20 -9.47 13.99 -4.63
C LEU A 20 -8.00 14.12 -4.22
N SER A 21 -7.43 13.08 -3.63
CA SER A 21 -5.99 13.06 -3.29
C SER A 21 -5.13 13.18 -4.54
N CYS A 22 -5.43 12.41 -5.59
CA CYS A 22 -4.72 12.47 -6.86
C CYS A 22 -4.86 13.85 -7.54
N ALA A 23 -6.07 14.43 -7.53
CA ALA A 23 -6.31 15.76 -8.08
C ALA A 23 -5.54 16.85 -7.34
N LEU A 24 -5.50 16.80 -6.00
CA LEU A 24 -4.71 17.74 -5.19
C LEU A 24 -3.21 17.59 -5.44
N MET A 25 -2.69 16.35 -5.49
CA MET A 25 -1.29 16.10 -5.81
C MET A 25 -0.92 16.66 -7.19
N MET A 26 -1.78 16.45 -8.18
CA MET A 26 -1.59 16.97 -9.54
C MET A 26 -1.61 18.51 -9.56
N LEU A 27 -2.59 19.15 -8.92
CA LEU A 27 -2.70 20.62 -8.84
C LEU A 27 -1.43 21.23 -8.24
N PHE A 28 -1.00 20.74 -7.08
CA PHE A 28 0.17 21.31 -6.41
C PHE A 28 1.48 21.01 -7.13
N SER A 29 1.60 19.84 -7.78
CA SER A 29 2.76 19.54 -8.62
C SER A 29 2.83 20.47 -9.84
N GLN A 30 1.69 20.82 -10.44
CA GLN A 30 1.62 21.79 -11.55
C GLN A 30 1.94 23.23 -11.11
N GLU A 31 1.68 23.59 -9.85
CA GLU A 31 2.13 24.84 -9.24
C GLU A 31 3.63 24.83 -8.90
N GLY A 32 4.36 23.80 -9.25
CA GLY A 32 5.80 23.67 -9.01
C GLY A 32 6.20 23.24 -7.60
N LYS A 33 5.25 22.73 -6.79
CA LYS A 33 5.57 22.22 -5.45
C LYS A 33 6.06 20.77 -5.55
N SER A 34 7.07 20.44 -4.76
CA SER A 34 7.43 19.07 -4.50
C SER A 34 6.40 18.42 -3.56
N VAL A 35 5.66 17.43 -4.06
CA VAL A 35 4.62 16.74 -3.29
C VAL A 35 5.10 15.34 -2.91
N SER A 36 4.90 14.95 -1.65
CA SER A 36 5.04 13.57 -1.19
C SER A 36 3.66 12.98 -0.89
N ALA A 37 3.39 11.83 -1.47
CA ALA A 37 2.16 11.08 -1.23
C ALA A 37 2.36 10.03 -0.14
N ILE A 38 1.38 9.90 0.74
CA ILE A 38 1.37 8.89 1.78
C ILE A 38 0.03 8.19 1.78
N LYS A 39 0.05 6.88 1.63
CA LYS A 39 -1.16 6.05 1.78
C LYS A 39 -1.24 5.50 3.19
N CYS A 40 -2.36 5.74 3.86
CA CYS A 40 -2.68 5.08 5.11
C CYS A 40 -3.01 3.62 4.87
N GLY A 41 -2.43 2.72 5.67
CA GLY A 41 -2.72 1.30 5.61
C GLY A 41 -1.93 0.51 4.56
N PRO A 42 -2.24 -0.78 4.41
CA PRO A 42 -1.45 -1.75 3.64
C PRO A 42 -1.76 -1.83 2.14
N ASP A 43 -2.33 -0.79 1.58
CA ASP A 43 -2.72 -0.73 0.17
C ASP A 43 -1.50 -0.60 -0.76
N TYR A 44 -1.40 -1.44 -1.80
CA TYR A 44 -0.34 -1.38 -2.81
C TYR A 44 -0.74 -0.55 -4.02
N ILE A 45 -2.03 -0.50 -4.31
CA ILE A 45 -2.61 0.01 -5.54
C ILE A 45 -2.45 1.52 -5.64
N ASP A 46 -2.94 2.25 -4.63
CA ASP A 46 -2.88 3.71 -4.63
C ASP A 46 -1.43 4.24 -4.65
N PRO A 47 -0.46 3.70 -3.85
CA PRO A 47 0.94 4.11 -3.96
C PRO A 47 1.58 3.84 -5.32
N MET A 48 1.27 2.72 -5.96
CA MET A 48 1.72 2.44 -7.33
C MET A 48 1.17 3.47 -8.30
N PHE A 49 -0.13 3.75 -8.19
CA PHE A 49 -0.83 4.72 -9.00
C PHE A 49 -0.23 6.13 -8.87
N HIS A 50 0.01 6.60 -7.63
CA HIS A 50 0.66 7.89 -7.37
C HIS A 50 2.03 7.98 -8.07
N ARG A 51 2.84 6.92 -8.03
CA ARG A 51 4.16 6.90 -8.66
C ARG A 51 4.08 6.81 -10.18
N THR A 52 3.26 5.90 -10.71
CA THR A 52 3.24 5.57 -12.14
C THR A 52 2.48 6.60 -12.95
N VAL A 53 1.32 7.06 -12.46
CA VAL A 53 0.44 7.97 -13.20
C VAL A 53 0.78 9.44 -12.92
N LEU A 54 1.02 9.79 -11.66
CA LEU A 54 1.26 11.18 -11.27
C LEU A 54 2.75 11.55 -11.20
N GLY A 55 3.65 10.55 -11.12
CA GLY A 55 5.07 10.79 -10.89
C GLY A 55 5.40 11.28 -9.48
N VAL A 56 4.47 11.12 -8.53
CA VAL A 56 4.62 11.58 -7.14
C VAL A 56 5.19 10.45 -6.29
N PRO A 57 6.32 10.66 -5.57
CA PRO A 57 6.83 9.68 -4.62
C PRO A 57 5.77 9.31 -3.60
N SER A 58 5.54 8.02 -3.41
CA SER A 58 4.48 7.53 -2.52
C SER A 58 4.95 6.40 -1.63
N ARG A 59 4.52 6.42 -0.37
CA ARG A 59 4.82 5.45 0.69
C ARG A 59 3.57 5.02 1.42
N ASN A 60 3.63 3.86 2.08
CA ASN A 60 2.61 3.45 3.03
C ASN A 60 3.02 3.84 4.44
N LEU A 61 2.09 4.33 5.24
CA LEU A 61 2.27 4.45 6.68
C LEU A 61 1.13 3.76 7.41
N ASP A 62 1.50 3.00 8.44
CA ASP A 62 0.53 2.23 9.20
C ASP A 62 1.00 2.06 10.66
N THR A 63 0.19 2.56 11.57
CA THR A 63 0.48 2.52 13.00
C THR A 63 0.41 1.11 13.61
N PHE A 64 -0.28 0.18 12.97
CA PHE A 64 -0.27 -1.23 13.37
C PHE A 64 1.06 -1.89 13.04
N PHE A 65 1.65 -1.60 11.87
CA PHE A 65 2.92 -2.18 11.45
C PHE A 65 4.11 -1.67 12.26
N THR A 66 4.13 -0.38 12.58
CA THR A 66 5.35 0.26 13.08
C THR A 66 5.21 0.93 14.44
N GLY A 67 4.01 0.94 15.03
CA GLY A 67 3.75 1.70 16.24
C GLY A 67 3.95 3.21 16.03
N GLU A 68 3.69 4.01 17.05
CA GLU A 68 3.67 5.47 16.90
C GLU A 68 5.04 6.09 16.61
N ARG A 69 6.07 5.65 17.35
CA ARG A 69 7.41 6.25 17.28
C ARG A 69 8.04 6.08 15.89
N LEU A 70 8.05 4.85 15.39
CA LEU A 70 8.66 4.55 14.09
C LEU A 70 7.79 5.12 12.94
N THR A 71 6.46 5.14 13.08
CA THR A 71 5.57 5.79 12.10
C THR A 71 5.94 7.25 11.90
N LYS A 72 6.21 8.03 12.97
CA LYS A 72 6.66 9.43 12.88
C LYS A 72 7.97 9.54 12.12
N SER A 73 8.94 8.65 12.41
CA SER A 73 10.25 8.65 11.76
C SER A 73 10.17 8.31 10.27
N LEU A 74 9.35 7.33 9.92
CA LEU A 74 9.09 6.95 8.52
C LEU A 74 8.37 8.06 7.76
N PHE A 75 7.40 8.73 8.41
CA PHE A 75 6.74 9.91 7.84
C PHE A 75 7.76 11.02 7.54
N ALA A 76 8.58 11.37 8.52
CA ALA A 76 9.59 12.42 8.37
C ALA A 76 10.53 12.13 7.20
N ARG A 77 11.00 10.88 7.10
CA ARG A 77 11.85 10.44 5.99
C ARG A 77 11.13 10.52 4.63
N ALA A 78 9.85 10.11 4.59
CA ALA A 78 9.06 10.12 3.35
C ALA A 78 8.79 11.53 2.82
N ALA A 79 8.72 12.52 3.69
CA ALA A 79 8.36 13.90 3.37
C ALA A 79 9.53 14.90 3.52
N GLU A 80 10.76 14.43 3.73
CA GLU A 80 11.92 15.27 4.07
C GLU A 80 12.19 16.38 3.05
N SER A 81 12.00 16.11 1.77
CA SER A 81 12.24 17.05 0.66
C SER A 81 10.97 17.61 0.03
N ALA A 82 9.81 17.40 0.65
CA ALA A 82 8.54 17.83 0.10
C ALA A 82 8.12 19.20 0.64
N ASP A 83 7.58 20.06 -0.24
CA ASP A 83 6.89 21.30 0.15
C ASP A 83 5.53 21.02 0.78
N LEU A 84 4.92 19.87 0.41
CA LEU A 84 3.63 19.43 0.92
C LEU A 84 3.56 17.90 0.96
N ALA A 85 3.16 17.34 2.09
CA ALA A 85 2.78 15.95 2.20
C ALA A 85 1.25 15.79 2.14
N VAL A 86 0.76 15.00 1.18
CA VAL A 86 -0.65 14.64 1.05
C VAL A 86 -0.84 13.20 1.50
N MET A 87 -1.54 13.03 2.62
CA MET A 87 -1.86 11.71 3.15
C MET A 87 -3.25 11.30 2.67
N GLU A 88 -3.35 10.14 2.06
CA GLU A 88 -4.63 9.55 1.65
C GLU A 88 -5.09 8.52 2.69
N GLY A 89 -6.25 8.77 3.28
CA GLY A 89 -6.87 7.88 4.25
C GLY A 89 -7.42 6.59 3.62
N VAL A 90 -7.58 5.58 4.44
CA VAL A 90 -8.17 4.28 4.09
C VAL A 90 -9.55 4.13 4.73
N MET A 91 -10.49 3.45 4.08
CA MET A 91 -11.86 3.19 4.59
C MET A 91 -12.53 4.47 5.12
N GLY A 92 -13.25 4.40 6.23
CA GLY A 92 -13.70 5.56 6.98
C GLY A 92 -12.62 6.13 7.90
N LEU A 93 -12.71 7.42 8.24
CA LEU A 93 -11.72 8.12 9.07
C LEU A 93 -11.36 7.38 10.35
N TYR A 94 -12.35 6.75 11.00
CA TYR A 94 -12.20 6.07 12.28
C TYR A 94 -12.10 4.54 12.15
N ASP A 95 -12.19 3.98 10.94
CA ASP A 95 -12.17 2.55 10.70
C ASP A 95 -10.71 2.03 10.76
N GLY A 96 -10.37 1.36 11.84
CA GLY A 96 -9.06 0.74 12.04
C GLY A 96 -9.15 -0.78 12.13
N LEU A 97 -8.42 -1.39 13.04
CA LEU A 97 -8.31 -2.84 13.15
C LEU A 97 -9.67 -3.49 13.32
N GLY A 98 -10.01 -4.37 12.39
CA GLY A 98 -11.29 -5.09 12.38
C GLY A 98 -12.52 -4.19 12.14
N GLY A 99 -12.33 -2.93 11.74
CA GLY A 99 -13.40 -1.95 11.57
C GLY A 99 -13.99 -1.43 12.88
N ILE A 100 -13.43 -1.79 14.03
CA ILE A 100 -13.99 -1.47 15.35
C ILE A 100 -12.99 -0.80 16.31
N ARG A 101 -11.69 -0.86 16.02
CA ARG A 101 -10.66 -0.22 16.84
C ARG A 101 -10.08 1.00 16.13
N LYS A 102 -9.57 1.96 16.90
CA LYS A 102 -8.93 3.16 16.37
C LYS A 102 -7.56 2.87 15.74
N GLU A 103 -6.84 1.91 16.29
CA GLU A 103 -5.49 1.56 15.82
C GLU A 103 -5.52 1.12 14.35
N GLY A 104 -4.58 1.61 13.56
CA GLY A 104 -4.52 1.36 12.11
C GLY A 104 -5.52 2.18 11.29
N SER A 105 -6.34 3.06 11.91
CA SER A 105 -7.24 3.96 11.19
C SER A 105 -6.53 5.20 10.64
N SER A 106 -7.17 5.87 9.69
CA SER A 106 -6.73 7.17 9.19
C SER A 106 -6.65 8.22 10.32
N TYR A 107 -7.62 8.19 11.24
CA TYR A 107 -7.61 9.09 12.40
C TYR A 107 -6.41 8.85 13.32
N HIS A 108 -6.10 7.58 13.62
CA HIS A 108 -4.95 7.25 14.45
C HIS A 108 -3.62 7.67 13.79
N LEU A 109 -3.49 7.49 12.48
CA LEU A 109 -2.33 7.99 11.76
C LEU A 109 -2.24 9.51 11.80
N ALA A 110 -3.37 10.23 11.60
CA ALA A 110 -3.43 11.69 11.70
C ALA A 110 -3.06 12.19 13.12
N GLU A 111 -3.54 11.51 14.15
CA GLU A 111 -3.22 11.80 15.57
C GLU A 111 -1.72 11.61 15.84
N VAL A 112 -1.15 10.47 15.47
CA VAL A 112 0.27 10.15 15.65
C VAL A 112 1.17 11.13 14.90
N THR A 113 0.79 11.49 13.69
CA THR A 113 1.57 12.43 12.87
C THR A 113 1.14 13.89 13.04
N LYS A 114 0.20 14.18 13.94
CA LYS A 114 -0.35 15.54 14.18
C LYS A 114 -0.76 16.22 12.88
N THR A 115 -1.42 15.47 12.00
CA THR A 115 -1.79 15.92 10.65
C THR A 115 -3.21 16.48 10.63
N PRO A 116 -3.40 17.72 10.16
CA PRO A 116 -4.73 18.25 9.90
C PRO A 116 -5.51 17.39 8.89
N VAL A 117 -6.76 17.12 9.19
CA VAL A 117 -7.67 16.30 8.36
C VAL A 117 -8.58 17.20 7.56
N ILE A 118 -8.65 16.97 6.27
CA ILE A 118 -9.66 17.52 5.37
C ILE A 118 -10.71 16.41 5.16
N LEU A 119 -11.90 16.63 5.69
CA LEU A 119 -12.99 15.66 5.60
C LEU A 119 -13.68 15.76 4.24
N VAL A 120 -13.67 14.69 3.48
CA VAL A 120 -14.44 14.56 2.24
C VAL A 120 -15.83 14.05 2.57
N VAL A 121 -16.84 14.84 2.24
CA VAL A 121 -18.24 14.47 2.45
C VAL A 121 -18.92 14.25 1.11
N ASN A 122 -19.40 13.03 0.88
CA ASN A 122 -20.26 12.75 -0.26
C ASN A 122 -21.62 13.43 -0.05
N ALA A 123 -21.88 14.49 -0.80
CA ALA A 123 -23.07 15.31 -0.69
C ALA A 123 -24.17 14.93 -1.71
N HIS A 124 -24.01 13.80 -2.41
CA HIS A 124 -24.99 13.35 -3.41
C HIS A 124 -26.38 13.14 -2.77
N GLY A 125 -27.37 13.84 -3.30
CA GLY A 125 -28.75 13.76 -2.80
C GLY A 125 -28.99 14.39 -1.43
N MET A 126 -28.02 15.11 -0.88
CA MET A 126 -28.12 15.76 0.42
C MET A 126 -28.39 17.26 0.29
N GLY A 127 -29.25 17.76 1.18
CA GLY A 127 -29.43 19.19 1.43
C GLY A 127 -28.80 19.57 2.78
N ARG A 128 -29.58 20.26 3.63
CA ARG A 128 -29.14 20.68 4.97
C ARG A 128 -28.71 19.51 5.87
N SER A 129 -29.15 18.28 5.59
CA SER A 129 -28.73 17.06 6.32
C SER A 129 -27.21 16.79 6.30
N ILE A 130 -26.48 17.51 5.46
CA ILE A 130 -24.99 17.45 5.46
C ILE A 130 -24.40 17.99 6.78
N LEU A 131 -25.07 18.97 7.44
CA LEU A 131 -24.58 19.58 8.67
C LEU A 131 -24.49 18.56 9.82
N PRO A 132 -25.57 17.80 10.14
CA PRO A 132 -25.47 16.77 11.19
C PRO A 132 -24.47 15.66 10.87
N VAL A 133 -24.24 15.33 9.59
CA VAL A 133 -23.17 14.38 9.21
C VAL A 133 -21.81 14.95 9.61
N ILE A 134 -21.49 16.18 9.20
CA ILE A 134 -20.22 16.82 9.56
C ILE A 134 -20.12 17.00 11.07
N ARG A 135 -21.18 17.43 11.74
CA ARG A 135 -21.23 17.62 13.20
C ARG A 135 -20.86 16.34 13.93
N GLY A 136 -21.42 15.19 13.54
CA GLY A 136 -21.07 13.91 14.15
C GLY A 136 -19.58 13.58 14.08
N PHE A 137 -18.92 13.90 12.97
CA PHE A 137 -17.46 13.74 12.84
C PHE A 137 -16.69 14.73 13.73
N LEU A 138 -17.14 15.98 13.84
CA LEU A 138 -16.51 16.98 14.71
C LEU A 138 -16.68 16.65 16.18
N ASP A 139 -17.85 16.19 16.59
CA ASP A 139 -18.13 15.81 17.99
C ASP A 139 -17.34 14.56 18.42
N TYR A 140 -16.97 13.69 17.45
CA TYR A 140 -16.14 12.51 17.69
C TYR A 140 -14.64 12.80 17.61
N ASP A 141 -14.23 13.93 17.02
CA ASP A 141 -12.85 14.38 16.85
C ASP A 141 -12.30 15.01 18.14
N ARG A 142 -11.81 14.18 19.05
CA ARG A 142 -11.32 14.59 20.37
C ARG A 142 -10.07 15.47 20.33
N HIS A 143 -9.30 15.40 19.25
CA HIS A 143 -8.03 16.13 19.09
C HIS A 143 -8.15 17.32 18.14
N HIS A 144 -9.39 17.60 17.68
CA HIS A 144 -9.66 18.71 16.76
C HIS A 144 -8.78 18.69 15.51
N LEU A 145 -8.57 17.49 14.95
CA LEU A 145 -7.74 17.31 13.75
C LEU A 145 -8.48 17.70 12.47
N ILE A 146 -9.82 17.64 12.45
CA ILE A 146 -10.62 18.02 11.28
C ILE A 146 -10.60 19.53 11.17
N ARG A 147 -9.93 20.05 10.13
CA ARG A 147 -9.69 21.49 9.94
C ARG A 147 -10.39 22.08 8.72
N GLY A 148 -11.03 21.25 7.90
CA GLY A 148 -11.78 21.70 6.74
C GLY A 148 -12.58 20.57 6.11
N VAL A 149 -13.48 20.94 5.21
CA VAL A 149 -14.31 19.98 4.48
C VAL A 149 -14.28 20.28 2.98
N ILE A 150 -14.29 19.21 2.18
CA ILE A 150 -14.54 19.26 0.73
C ILE A 150 -15.82 18.50 0.45
N LEU A 151 -16.77 19.15 -0.25
CA LEU A 151 -18.04 18.55 -0.63
C LEU A 151 -17.90 17.84 -1.98
N ASN A 152 -18.06 16.53 -1.99
CA ASN A 152 -17.97 15.73 -3.20
C ASN A 152 -19.34 15.39 -3.76
N GLN A 153 -19.46 15.25 -5.07
CA GLN A 153 -20.68 14.92 -5.82
C GLN A 153 -21.82 15.92 -5.63
N THR A 154 -21.50 17.21 -5.55
CA THR A 154 -22.49 18.29 -5.43
C THR A 154 -22.25 19.40 -6.45
N SER A 155 -23.30 20.11 -6.87
CA SER A 155 -23.14 21.24 -7.80
C SER A 155 -22.42 22.42 -7.12
N VAL A 156 -21.70 23.20 -7.92
CA VAL A 156 -21.03 24.44 -7.45
C VAL A 156 -22.04 25.39 -6.83
N THR A 157 -23.18 25.62 -7.48
CA THR A 157 -24.26 26.50 -6.97
C THR A 157 -24.77 26.05 -5.59
N PHE A 158 -24.99 24.76 -5.41
CA PHE A 158 -25.42 24.27 -4.09
C PHE A 158 -24.31 24.41 -3.04
N CYS A 159 -23.06 24.12 -3.42
CA CYS A 159 -21.92 24.33 -2.55
C CYS A 159 -21.82 25.78 -2.06
N GLU A 160 -21.97 26.76 -2.95
CA GLU A 160 -21.97 28.18 -2.59
C GLU A 160 -23.13 28.55 -1.65
N THR A 161 -24.29 27.93 -1.85
CA THR A 161 -25.49 28.17 -1.01
C THR A 161 -25.31 27.58 0.40
N ILE A 162 -24.75 26.35 0.52
CA ILE A 162 -24.65 25.67 1.80
C ILE A 162 -23.38 26.04 2.60
N ARG A 163 -22.32 26.53 1.93
CA ARG A 163 -21.06 26.93 2.56
C ARG A 163 -21.26 27.88 3.74
N PRO A 164 -22.00 29.01 3.63
CA PRO A 164 -22.17 29.93 4.77
C PRO A 164 -22.85 29.28 5.97
N GLU A 165 -23.76 28.33 5.74
CA GLU A 165 -24.46 27.59 6.79
C GLU A 165 -23.50 26.65 7.54
N ILE A 166 -22.65 25.91 6.79
CA ILE A 166 -21.64 25.03 7.37
C ILE A 166 -20.63 25.85 8.19
N GLU A 167 -20.08 26.93 7.61
CA GLU A 167 -19.07 27.76 8.27
C GLU A 167 -19.63 28.46 9.51
N ARG A 168 -20.86 28.94 9.47
CA ARG A 168 -21.53 29.59 10.60
C ARG A 168 -21.85 28.62 11.75
N GLU A 169 -22.45 27.48 11.43
CA GLU A 169 -22.98 26.57 12.44
C GLU A 169 -21.94 25.60 12.97
N LEU A 170 -20.97 25.23 12.16
CA LEU A 170 -19.95 24.23 12.50
C LEU A 170 -18.56 24.84 12.76
N SER A 171 -18.37 26.12 12.47
CA SER A 171 -17.06 26.80 12.55
C SER A 171 -15.98 26.05 11.79
N LEU A 172 -16.36 25.41 10.66
CA LEU A 172 -15.49 24.60 9.83
C LEU A 172 -15.46 25.13 8.40
N PRO A 173 -14.29 25.50 7.85
CA PRO A 173 -14.21 26.04 6.48
C PRO A 173 -14.57 24.99 5.43
N VAL A 174 -15.38 25.38 4.46
CA VAL A 174 -15.62 24.61 3.24
C VAL A 174 -14.55 25.01 2.22
N LEU A 175 -13.60 24.15 1.99
CA LEU A 175 -12.43 24.41 1.15
C LEU A 175 -12.75 24.36 -0.35
N GLY A 176 -13.75 23.60 -0.74
CA GLY A 176 -14.15 23.46 -2.14
C GLY A 176 -15.21 22.40 -2.34
N CYS A 177 -15.58 22.22 -3.57
CA CYS A 177 -16.49 21.13 -3.97
C CYS A 177 -16.10 20.54 -5.32
N LEU A 178 -16.47 19.28 -5.51
CA LEU A 178 -16.34 18.56 -6.77
C LEU A 178 -17.73 18.13 -7.24
N PRO A 179 -18.20 18.62 -8.40
CA PRO A 179 -19.44 18.17 -8.99
C PRO A 179 -19.33 16.72 -9.50
N LYS A 180 -20.47 16.06 -9.66
CA LYS A 180 -20.51 14.75 -10.33
C LYS A 180 -20.09 14.92 -11.79
N LEU A 181 -18.98 14.33 -12.17
CA LEU A 181 -18.47 14.33 -13.53
C LEU A 181 -19.05 13.12 -14.28
N LYS A 182 -19.87 13.38 -15.31
CA LYS A 182 -20.52 12.32 -16.09
C LYS A 182 -19.55 11.51 -16.96
N GLU A 183 -18.46 12.15 -17.33
CA GLU A 183 -17.43 11.61 -18.23
C GLU A 183 -16.38 10.78 -17.48
N LEU A 184 -16.47 10.75 -16.14
CA LEU A 184 -15.54 10.03 -15.31
C LEU A 184 -15.95 8.57 -15.23
N HIS A 185 -15.21 7.71 -15.92
CA HIS A 185 -15.32 6.26 -15.82
C HIS A 185 -14.27 5.74 -14.85
N TRP A 186 -14.47 6.01 -13.55
CA TRP A 186 -13.53 5.66 -12.51
C TRP A 186 -14.03 4.43 -11.75
N ASP A 187 -13.50 3.28 -12.10
CA ASP A 187 -13.69 2.07 -11.27
C ASP A 187 -12.47 1.90 -10.35
N SER A 188 -12.67 2.20 -9.07
CA SER A 188 -11.62 2.11 -8.05
C SER A 188 -11.05 0.70 -7.88
N ARG A 189 -11.76 -0.32 -8.36
CA ARG A 189 -11.31 -1.72 -8.26
C ARG A 189 -10.18 -2.05 -9.23
N HIS A 190 -10.00 -1.25 -10.29
CA HIS A 190 -9.02 -1.49 -11.35
C HIS A 190 -7.80 -0.56 -11.27
N LEU A 191 -7.73 0.36 -10.30
CA LEU A 191 -6.64 1.33 -10.18
C LEU A 191 -5.24 0.71 -10.11
N GLY A 192 -5.11 -0.47 -9.53
CA GLY A 192 -3.84 -1.18 -9.46
C GLY A 192 -3.49 -2.02 -10.68
N LEU A 193 -4.43 -2.11 -11.61
CA LEU A 193 -4.30 -2.91 -12.84
C LEU A 193 -4.27 -2.03 -14.10
N VAL A 194 -3.98 -0.74 -13.94
CA VAL A 194 -3.89 0.16 -15.10
C VAL A 194 -2.74 -0.27 -15.98
N MET A 195 -3.05 -0.76 -17.15
CA MET A 195 -2.05 -1.12 -18.16
C MET A 195 -1.33 0.13 -18.64
N PRO A 196 -0.07 0.02 -19.10
CA PRO A 196 0.68 1.19 -19.59
C PRO A 196 -0.07 2.00 -20.64
N GLU A 197 -0.87 1.34 -21.48
CA GLU A 197 -1.70 1.96 -22.52
C GLU A 197 -2.85 2.80 -21.94
N GLU A 198 -3.36 2.43 -20.78
CA GLU A 198 -4.47 3.10 -20.09
C GLU A 198 -3.98 4.30 -19.25
N ILE A 199 -2.69 4.36 -18.90
CA ILE A 199 -2.12 5.41 -18.04
C ILE A 199 -2.43 6.82 -18.59
N ALA A 200 -2.34 7.01 -19.90
CA ALA A 200 -2.59 8.30 -20.52
C ALA A 200 -4.05 8.76 -20.35
N ASP A 201 -5.01 7.85 -20.47
CA ASP A 201 -6.43 8.17 -20.30
C ASP A 201 -6.78 8.42 -18.84
N VAL A 202 -6.25 7.63 -17.94
CA VAL A 202 -6.41 7.84 -16.49
C VAL A 202 -5.80 9.19 -16.08
N LYS A 203 -4.63 9.55 -16.58
CA LYS A 203 -4.02 10.85 -16.32
C LYS A 203 -4.87 12.01 -16.83
N LYS A 204 -5.50 11.89 -18.00
CA LYS A 204 -6.46 12.89 -18.53
C LYS A 204 -7.70 13.02 -17.63
N GLN A 205 -8.23 11.90 -17.12
CA GLN A 205 -9.37 11.92 -16.21
C GLN A 205 -9.02 12.63 -14.90
N ILE A 206 -7.84 12.36 -14.32
CA ILE A 206 -7.36 13.07 -13.12
C ILE A 206 -7.17 14.57 -13.43
N GLN A 207 -6.61 14.92 -14.59
CA GLN A 207 -6.45 16.32 -15.00
C GLN A 207 -7.81 17.04 -15.05
N MET A 208 -8.83 16.42 -15.64
CA MET A 208 -10.19 16.98 -15.67
C MET A 208 -10.75 17.20 -14.26
N VAL A 209 -10.50 16.26 -13.35
CA VAL A 209 -10.90 16.41 -11.93
C VAL A 209 -10.12 17.55 -11.27
N ALA A 210 -8.81 17.62 -11.48
CA ALA A 210 -7.94 18.65 -10.96
C ALA A 210 -8.38 20.04 -11.45
N ASP A 211 -8.61 20.20 -12.75
CA ASP A 211 -9.10 21.45 -13.35
C ASP A 211 -10.47 21.87 -12.81
N THR A 212 -11.35 20.90 -12.56
CA THR A 212 -12.67 21.16 -12.01
C THR A 212 -12.60 21.53 -10.53
N LEU A 213 -11.82 20.79 -9.74
CA LEU A 213 -11.61 21.08 -8.33
C LEU A 213 -10.92 22.43 -8.14
N GLY A 214 -9.91 22.74 -8.95
CA GLY A 214 -9.16 24.01 -8.89
C GLY A 214 -10.01 25.26 -9.07
N LYS A 215 -11.16 25.16 -9.76
CA LYS A 215 -12.12 26.28 -9.90
C LYS A 215 -12.88 26.60 -8.61
N THR A 216 -12.98 25.67 -7.68
CA THR A 216 -13.77 25.81 -6.45
C THR A 216 -12.92 25.77 -5.19
N LEU A 217 -11.68 25.24 -5.29
CA LEU A 217 -10.78 25.03 -4.17
C LEU A 217 -10.14 26.32 -3.71
N ASP A 218 -10.24 26.59 -2.42
CA ASP A 218 -9.45 27.62 -1.74
C ASP A 218 -8.05 27.07 -1.44
N CYS A 219 -7.18 27.08 -2.45
CA CYS A 219 -5.79 26.58 -2.33
C CYS A 219 -5.01 27.31 -1.21
N GLY A 220 -5.24 28.63 -1.06
CA GLY A 220 -4.56 29.41 -0.02
C GLY A 220 -4.92 28.94 1.39
N LYS A 221 -6.23 28.74 1.65
CA LYS A 221 -6.70 28.24 2.95
C LYS A 221 -6.26 26.80 3.20
N LEU A 222 -6.27 25.94 2.18
CA LEU A 222 -5.78 24.56 2.32
C LEU A 222 -4.30 24.50 2.65
N LEU A 223 -3.46 25.30 1.99
CA LEU A 223 -2.03 25.40 2.28
C LEU A 223 -1.76 26.01 3.66
N ALA A 224 -2.57 26.97 4.09
CA ALA A 224 -2.49 27.53 5.46
C ALA A 224 -2.81 26.46 6.52
N ILE A 225 -3.82 25.60 6.27
CA ILE A 225 -4.12 24.44 7.12
C ILE A 225 -2.95 23.46 7.11
N ALA A 226 -2.38 23.15 5.96
CA ALA A 226 -1.22 22.26 5.87
C ALA A 226 -0.02 22.78 6.65
N ALA A 227 0.26 24.08 6.56
CA ALA A 227 1.33 24.76 7.27
C ALA A 227 1.09 24.87 8.79
N SER A 228 -0.17 24.80 9.24
CA SER A 228 -0.53 24.82 10.66
C SER A 228 -0.26 23.50 11.39
N ALA A 229 0.15 22.45 10.66
CA ALA A 229 0.48 21.16 11.24
C ALA A 229 1.61 21.30 12.27
N GLU A 230 1.41 20.79 13.48
CA GLU A 230 2.37 20.91 14.57
C GLU A 230 3.70 20.22 14.24
N ALA A 231 4.79 20.76 14.76
CA ALA A 231 6.10 20.15 14.62
C ALA A 231 6.12 18.72 15.19
N LEU A 232 6.80 17.82 14.47
CA LEU A 232 6.99 16.44 14.91
C LEU A 232 8.38 16.26 15.52
N GLU A 233 8.41 15.61 16.66
CA GLU A 233 9.62 15.03 17.22
C GLU A 233 9.79 13.64 16.61
N THR A 234 10.92 13.40 15.99
CA THR A 234 11.22 12.16 15.26
C THR A 234 12.64 11.72 15.56
N ASP A 235 12.82 10.41 15.66
CA ASP A 235 14.15 9.81 15.72
C ASP A 235 14.62 9.45 14.31
N PRO A 236 15.93 9.39 14.07
CA PRO A 236 16.45 8.82 12.84
C PRO A 236 15.99 7.36 12.67
N VAL A 237 15.57 7.00 11.46
CA VAL A 237 15.29 5.59 11.15
C VAL A 237 16.61 4.82 11.22
N PRO A 238 16.71 3.76 12.06
CA PRO A 238 17.95 3.01 12.20
C PRO A 238 18.39 2.40 10.87
N LYS A 239 19.65 2.58 10.52
CA LYS A 239 20.28 1.96 9.35
C LYS A 239 21.30 0.95 9.80
N LYS A 240 21.26 -0.25 9.22
CA LYS A 240 22.20 -1.33 9.53
C LYS A 240 22.62 -1.97 8.20
N LYS A 241 23.89 -1.82 7.84
CA LYS A 241 24.46 -2.53 6.70
C LYS A 241 24.75 -3.97 7.09
N ILE A 242 24.30 -4.91 6.26
CA ILE A 242 24.47 -6.36 6.49
C ILE A 242 25.52 -6.90 5.53
N ALA A 243 25.28 -6.77 4.19
CA ALA A 243 26.18 -7.26 3.17
C ALA A 243 25.89 -6.63 1.82
N ASP A 244 26.93 -6.46 0.99
CA ASP A 244 26.75 -6.05 -0.40
C ASP A 244 26.39 -7.28 -1.25
N VAL A 245 25.12 -7.41 -1.61
CA VAL A 245 24.58 -8.57 -2.33
C VAL A 245 23.60 -8.16 -3.42
N ARG A 246 23.58 -8.89 -4.54
CA ARG A 246 22.59 -8.69 -5.61
C ARG A 246 21.38 -9.57 -5.37
N ILE A 247 20.20 -8.97 -5.34
CA ILE A 247 18.92 -9.63 -5.11
C ILE A 247 18.03 -9.44 -6.34
N GLY A 248 17.67 -10.55 -6.98
CA GLY A 248 16.68 -10.51 -8.07
C GLY A 248 15.29 -10.17 -7.51
N ILE A 249 14.61 -9.22 -8.13
CA ILE A 249 13.26 -8.83 -7.75
C ILE A 249 12.32 -8.90 -8.96
N ALA A 250 11.28 -9.74 -8.88
CA ALA A 250 10.29 -9.85 -9.94
C ALA A 250 9.51 -8.54 -10.09
N ARG A 251 9.50 -7.94 -11.28
CA ARG A 251 8.84 -6.66 -11.51
C ARG A 251 8.33 -6.52 -12.93
N ASP A 252 7.05 -6.78 -13.11
CA ASP A 252 6.32 -6.61 -14.36
C ASP A 252 4.81 -6.48 -14.10
N ALA A 253 3.96 -6.66 -15.11
CA ALA A 253 2.51 -6.56 -14.96
C ALA A 253 1.91 -7.63 -14.04
N ALA A 254 2.58 -8.78 -13.86
CA ALA A 254 2.12 -9.83 -12.95
C ALA A 254 2.63 -9.66 -11.51
N PHE A 255 3.74 -8.92 -11.31
CA PHE A 255 4.44 -8.77 -10.03
C PHE A 255 4.82 -7.30 -9.77
N GLY A 256 4.12 -6.64 -8.89
CA GLY A 256 4.34 -5.22 -8.62
C GLY A 256 4.07 -4.77 -7.18
N PHE A 257 3.55 -5.64 -6.32
CA PHE A 257 3.14 -5.28 -4.98
C PHE A 257 4.31 -5.34 -4.00
N TYR A 258 4.94 -4.19 -3.80
CA TYR A 258 6.05 -3.99 -2.88
C TYR A 258 5.81 -2.73 -2.04
N TYR A 259 6.00 -2.84 -0.73
CA TYR A 259 6.15 -1.64 0.10
C TYR A 259 7.51 -1.00 -0.20
N GLU A 260 7.50 0.25 -0.64
CA GLU A 260 8.74 0.95 -0.98
C GLU A 260 9.68 1.07 0.23
N ASP A 261 9.12 1.13 1.45
CA ASP A 261 9.93 1.11 2.66
C ASP A 261 10.65 -0.22 2.88
N ASN A 262 10.03 -1.35 2.51
CA ASN A 262 10.71 -2.66 2.51
C ASN A 262 11.90 -2.67 1.54
N LEU A 263 11.69 -2.14 0.33
CA LEU A 263 12.77 -2.06 -0.68
C LEU A 263 13.88 -1.12 -0.23
N GLN A 264 13.52 -0.03 0.42
CA GLN A 264 14.51 0.91 0.96
C GLN A 264 15.31 0.28 2.10
N LEU A 265 14.66 -0.44 3.03
CA LEU A 265 15.35 -1.18 4.10
C LEU A 265 16.38 -2.16 3.53
N LEU A 266 16.03 -2.92 2.50
CA LEU A 266 16.94 -3.84 1.84
C LEU A 266 18.13 -3.11 1.20
N ARG A 267 17.90 -2.00 0.48
CA ARG A 267 18.97 -1.18 -0.12
C ARG A 267 19.89 -0.60 0.96
N GLU A 268 19.34 -0.04 2.03
CA GLU A 268 20.11 0.50 3.16
C GLU A 268 20.92 -0.60 3.89
N ALA A 269 20.41 -1.82 3.87
CA ALA A 269 21.14 -2.98 4.41
C ALA A 269 22.19 -3.57 3.45
N GLY A 270 22.32 -3.03 2.22
CA GLY A 270 23.37 -3.35 1.26
C GLY A 270 22.90 -4.17 0.04
N ALA A 271 21.59 -4.35 -0.16
CA ALA A 271 21.10 -5.03 -1.34
C ALA A 271 21.12 -4.14 -2.59
N GLU A 272 21.70 -4.63 -3.65
CA GLU A 272 21.43 -4.18 -5.02
C GLU A 272 20.19 -4.95 -5.52
N LEU A 273 19.05 -4.25 -5.66
CA LEU A 273 17.82 -4.86 -6.17
C LEU A 273 17.84 -4.85 -7.69
N VAL A 274 17.92 -6.03 -8.31
CA VAL A 274 18.02 -6.22 -9.74
C VAL A 274 16.66 -6.68 -10.28
N PRO A 275 15.89 -5.80 -10.94
CA PRO A 275 14.59 -6.17 -11.48
C PRO A 275 14.72 -7.17 -12.64
N PHE A 276 13.74 -8.07 -12.75
CA PHE A 276 13.54 -8.95 -13.88
C PHE A 276 12.06 -9.20 -14.12
N SER A 277 11.70 -9.59 -15.32
CA SER A 277 10.30 -9.85 -15.70
C SER A 277 10.04 -11.34 -15.89
N PRO A 278 9.30 -11.99 -14.98
CA PRO A 278 8.84 -13.36 -15.23
C PRO A 278 8.02 -13.53 -16.51
N LEU A 279 7.38 -12.47 -17.01
CA LEU A 279 6.62 -12.49 -18.25
C LEU A 279 7.47 -12.42 -19.50
N GLN A 280 8.62 -11.72 -19.48
CA GLN A 280 9.36 -11.33 -20.68
C GLN A 280 10.78 -11.89 -20.73
N ASP A 281 11.48 -11.99 -19.59
CA ASP A 281 12.86 -12.46 -19.55
C ASP A 281 12.90 -13.99 -19.60
N GLU A 282 13.95 -14.57 -20.22
CA GLU A 282 14.13 -16.02 -20.32
C GLU A 282 15.01 -16.60 -19.21
N SER A 283 15.68 -15.74 -18.42
CA SER A 283 16.60 -16.16 -17.36
C SER A 283 16.57 -15.18 -16.17
N LEU A 284 16.98 -15.66 -15.02
CA LEU A 284 17.24 -14.81 -13.86
C LEU A 284 18.48 -13.92 -14.11
N PRO A 285 18.55 -12.72 -13.50
CA PRO A 285 19.73 -11.85 -13.61
C PRO A 285 20.99 -12.55 -13.11
N GLU A 286 22.08 -12.32 -13.79
CA GLU A 286 23.38 -12.90 -13.42
C GLU A 286 23.88 -12.42 -12.06
N GLY A 287 24.51 -13.31 -11.32
CA GLY A 287 25.19 -13.01 -10.04
C GLY A 287 24.25 -12.67 -8.89
N ILE A 288 22.96 -12.96 -8.97
CA ILE A 288 22.07 -12.80 -7.83
C ILE A 288 22.36 -13.85 -6.74
N ALA A 289 22.29 -13.40 -5.50
CA ALA A 289 22.48 -14.21 -4.30
C ALA A 289 21.17 -14.51 -3.55
N GLY A 290 20.08 -13.86 -3.93
CA GLY A 290 18.74 -14.07 -3.40
C GLY A 290 17.67 -13.64 -4.38
N LEU A 291 16.43 -14.02 -4.11
CA LEU A 291 15.26 -13.81 -4.96
C LEU A 291 14.09 -13.29 -4.15
N ILE A 292 13.40 -12.27 -4.68
CA ILE A 292 12.14 -11.76 -4.13
C ILE A 292 11.07 -11.81 -5.22
N LEU A 293 10.03 -12.58 -4.98
CA LEU A 293 8.83 -12.66 -5.79
C LEU A 293 7.69 -12.02 -4.99
N GLY A 294 7.37 -10.77 -5.28
CA GLY A 294 6.32 -10.03 -4.58
C GLY A 294 4.92 -10.41 -5.01
N GLY A 295 3.95 -9.75 -4.41
CA GLY A 295 2.56 -9.89 -4.82
C GLY A 295 2.27 -9.25 -6.16
N GLY A 296 1.05 -9.45 -6.61
CA GLY A 296 0.52 -8.98 -7.89
C GLY A 296 -0.67 -9.82 -8.31
N TYR A 297 -0.87 -9.91 -9.61
CA TYR A 297 -1.98 -10.66 -10.22
C TYR A 297 -1.48 -11.68 -11.26
N PRO A 298 -0.68 -12.69 -10.85
CA PRO A 298 -0.17 -13.69 -11.78
C PRO A 298 -1.29 -14.50 -12.44
N GLU A 299 -2.45 -14.63 -11.81
CA GLU A 299 -3.63 -15.30 -12.35
C GLU A 299 -4.16 -14.63 -13.62
N LEU A 300 -4.11 -13.32 -13.73
CA LEU A 300 -4.49 -12.59 -14.95
C LEU A 300 -3.50 -12.81 -16.09
N HIS A 301 -2.29 -13.24 -15.75
CA HIS A 301 -1.19 -13.50 -16.68
C HIS A 301 -0.79 -14.97 -16.74
N ALA A 302 -1.59 -15.88 -16.13
CA ALA A 302 -1.24 -17.30 -15.97
C ALA A 302 -0.86 -17.97 -17.28
N LYS A 303 -1.62 -17.73 -18.36
CA LYS A 303 -1.33 -18.24 -19.69
C LYS A 303 0.01 -17.75 -20.27
N ALA A 304 0.34 -16.48 -20.04
CA ALA A 304 1.62 -15.91 -20.51
C ALA A 304 2.79 -16.44 -19.68
N LEU A 305 2.69 -16.44 -18.37
CA LEU A 305 3.66 -17.04 -17.46
C LEU A 305 3.93 -18.51 -17.76
N SER A 306 2.88 -19.29 -18.04
CA SER A 306 3.03 -20.71 -18.36
C SER A 306 3.83 -20.98 -19.64
N LYS A 307 3.74 -20.09 -20.62
CA LYS A 307 4.47 -20.20 -21.90
C LYS A 307 5.96 -19.89 -21.75
N ASN A 308 6.34 -19.09 -20.75
CA ASN A 308 7.73 -18.77 -20.47
C ASN A 308 8.44 -19.92 -19.74
N THR A 309 8.59 -21.04 -20.42
CA THR A 309 9.23 -22.26 -19.88
C THR A 309 10.67 -22.04 -19.43
N PRO A 310 11.53 -21.27 -20.16
CA PRO A 310 12.88 -20.99 -19.69
C PRO A 310 12.91 -20.31 -18.32
N MET A 311 12.13 -19.25 -18.14
CA MET A 311 12.09 -18.52 -16.86
C MET A 311 11.51 -19.38 -15.72
N ARG A 312 10.41 -20.13 -15.98
CA ARG A 312 9.85 -21.05 -14.97
C ARG A 312 10.89 -22.06 -14.48
N LYS A 313 11.64 -22.64 -15.45
CA LYS A 313 12.71 -23.58 -15.11
C LYS A 313 13.84 -22.89 -14.37
N ALA A 314 14.26 -21.69 -14.77
CA ALA A 314 15.32 -20.94 -14.08
C ALA A 314 14.95 -20.63 -12.63
N VAL A 315 13.69 -20.22 -12.37
CA VAL A 315 13.17 -19.99 -11.01
C VAL A 315 13.11 -21.29 -10.23
N HIS A 316 12.57 -22.37 -10.83
CA HIS A 316 12.52 -23.68 -10.19
C HIS A 316 13.92 -24.15 -9.74
N ASP A 317 14.86 -24.20 -10.67
CA ASP A 317 16.21 -24.70 -10.42
C ASP A 317 16.95 -23.86 -9.37
N ALA A 318 16.76 -22.53 -9.40
CA ALA A 318 17.36 -21.62 -8.45
C ALA A 318 16.81 -21.84 -7.02
N VAL A 319 15.49 -21.89 -6.88
CA VAL A 319 14.84 -22.06 -5.56
C VAL A 319 15.08 -23.47 -5.02
N ALA A 320 14.88 -24.52 -5.81
CA ALA A 320 15.19 -25.90 -5.44
C ALA A 320 16.69 -26.08 -5.12
N GLY A 321 17.57 -25.33 -5.80
CA GLY A 321 19.01 -25.27 -5.50
C GLY A 321 19.36 -24.44 -4.26
N GLY A 322 18.38 -24.04 -3.43
CA GLY A 322 18.55 -23.35 -2.17
C GLY A 322 18.92 -21.87 -2.30
N LEU A 323 18.55 -21.18 -3.40
CA LEU A 323 18.67 -19.74 -3.47
C LEU A 323 17.79 -19.09 -2.39
N PRO A 324 18.31 -18.26 -1.48
CA PRO A 324 17.50 -17.53 -0.53
C PRO A 324 16.34 -16.81 -1.21
N THR A 325 15.11 -17.16 -0.85
CA THR A 325 13.92 -16.73 -1.58
C THR A 325 12.82 -16.27 -0.63
N ILE A 326 12.28 -15.09 -0.91
CA ILE A 326 11.02 -14.58 -0.33
C ILE A 326 9.98 -14.57 -1.43
N ALA A 327 8.82 -15.22 -1.22
CA ALA A 327 7.71 -15.19 -2.14
C ALA A 327 6.41 -14.87 -1.40
N GLU A 328 5.81 -13.74 -1.73
CA GLU A 328 4.59 -13.25 -1.09
C GLU A 328 3.41 -13.28 -2.07
N CYS A 329 2.25 -13.80 -1.65
CA CYS A 329 0.97 -13.77 -2.36
C CYS A 329 1.08 -14.20 -3.84
N GLY A 330 1.09 -13.28 -4.80
CA GLY A 330 1.26 -13.59 -6.22
C GLY A 330 2.56 -14.35 -6.52
N GLY A 331 3.66 -13.98 -5.86
CA GLY A 331 4.93 -14.71 -5.96
C GLY A 331 4.85 -16.13 -5.41
N PHE A 332 4.10 -16.34 -4.33
CA PHE A 332 3.80 -17.66 -3.80
C PHE A 332 2.98 -18.48 -4.79
N LEU A 333 1.93 -17.89 -5.41
CA LEU A 333 1.13 -18.54 -6.44
C LEU A 333 1.97 -19.01 -7.66
N TYR A 334 2.95 -18.19 -8.07
CA TYR A 334 3.83 -18.53 -9.19
C TYR A 334 4.78 -19.70 -8.89
N LEU A 335 5.06 -19.99 -7.63
CA LEU A 335 5.91 -21.12 -7.22
C LEU A 335 5.16 -22.46 -7.18
N HIS A 336 3.85 -22.50 -7.35
CA HIS A 336 3.05 -23.73 -7.39
C HIS A 336 3.33 -24.58 -8.65
N GLU A 337 2.88 -25.84 -8.64
CA GLU A 337 2.84 -26.67 -9.86
C GLU A 337 1.87 -26.10 -10.88
N THR A 338 0.69 -25.66 -10.41
CA THR A 338 -0.34 -25.10 -11.28
C THR A 338 -1.07 -23.92 -10.64
N LEU A 339 -1.44 -22.95 -11.48
CA LEU A 339 -2.32 -21.85 -11.15
C LEU A 339 -3.51 -21.85 -12.10
N CYS A 340 -4.72 -21.94 -11.57
CA CYS A 340 -5.93 -21.90 -12.37
C CYS A 340 -6.46 -20.45 -12.43
N ASP A 341 -6.85 -20.00 -13.62
CA ASP A 341 -7.46 -18.69 -13.82
C ASP A 341 -8.92 -18.64 -13.32
N ASP A 342 -9.57 -17.50 -13.48
CA ASP A 342 -10.97 -17.31 -13.06
C ASP A 342 -11.98 -18.13 -13.87
N GLU A 343 -11.58 -18.62 -15.07
CA GLU A 343 -12.37 -19.53 -15.90
C GLU A 343 -12.15 -21.01 -15.53
N GLY A 344 -11.24 -21.29 -14.58
CA GLY A 344 -10.90 -22.62 -14.10
C GLY A 344 -9.90 -23.36 -14.99
N VAL A 345 -9.27 -22.67 -15.95
CA VAL A 345 -8.20 -23.25 -16.77
C VAL A 345 -6.90 -23.21 -15.98
N CYS A 346 -6.29 -24.38 -15.79
CA CYS A 346 -5.06 -24.48 -14.99
C CYS A 346 -3.82 -24.47 -15.88
N TYR A 347 -2.86 -23.68 -15.48
CA TYR A 347 -1.60 -23.45 -16.20
C TYR A 347 -0.41 -23.87 -15.34
N PRO A 348 0.61 -24.53 -15.91
CA PRO A 348 1.83 -24.88 -15.19
C PRO A 348 2.60 -23.64 -14.81
N MET A 349 3.07 -23.58 -13.56
CA MET A 349 3.91 -22.52 -13.00
C MET A 349 5.32 -23.05 -12.73
N ALA A 350 6.07 -22.43 -11.81
CA ALA A 350 7.46 -22.81 -11.55
C ALA A 350 7.62 -24.18 -10.91
N GLY A 351 6.61 -24.72 -10.24
CA GLY A 351 6.60 -26.10 -9.73
C GLY A 351 7.55 -26.37 -8.57
N VAL A 352 7.85 -25.35 -7.78
CA VAL A 352 8.67 -25.49 -6.54
C VAL A 352 7.85 -26.12 -5.43
N ILE A 353 6.58 -25.77 -5.36
CA ILE A 353 5.62 -26.27 -4.36
C ILE A 353 4.67 -27.24 -5.05
N SER A 354 4.65 -28.49 -4.56
CA SER A 354 3.77 -29.54 -5.08
C SER A 354 2.31 -29.32 -4.68
N ALA A 355 1.76 -28.20 -5.12
CA ALA A 355 0.40 -27.78 -4.84
C ALA A 355 -0.21 -27.05 -6.04
N SER A 356 -1.53 -26.88 -6.00
CA SER A 356 -2.30 -26.12 -6.98
C SER A 356 -3.01 -24.96 -6.31
N ALA A 357 -3.12 -23.84 -7.02
CA ALA A 357 -3.85 -22.67 -6.55
C ALA A 357 -4.99 -22.31 -7.50
N LYS A 358 -6.12 -21.89 -6.94
CA LYS A 358 -7.33 -21.52 -7.72
C LYS A 358 -8.14 -20.45 -7.02
N ASN A 359 -8.95 -19.72 -7.79
CA ASN A 359 -9.97 -18.82 -7.25
C ASN A 359 -11.05 -19.62 -6.52
N THR A 360 -11.40 -19.19 -5.31
CA THR A 360 -12.47 -19.85 -4.52
C THR A 360 -13.83 -19.20 -4.72
N GLY A 361 -13.94 -18.16 -5.55
CA GLY A 361 -15.15 -17.37 -5.76
C GLY A 361 -15.55 -16.50 -4.55
N LYS A 362 -14.79 -16.52 -3.48
CA LYS A 362 -15.02 -15.72 -2.27
C LYS A 362 -13.69 -15.27 -1.65
N LEU A 363 -13.76 -14.23 -0.85
CA LEU A 363 -12.59 -13.72 -0.11
C LEU A 363 -12.13 -14.77 0.92
N VAL A 364 -10.92 -15.30 0.77
CA VAL A 364 -10.35 -16.35 1.63
C VAL A 364 -9.79 -15.73 2.91
N ARG A 365 -8.96 -14.71 2.75
CA ARG A 365 -8.33 -13.96 3.85
C ARG A 365 -8.36 -12.48 3.54
N PHE A 366 -8.53 -11.69 4.60
CA PHE A 366 -8.52 -10.23 4.52
C PHE A 366 -8.03 -9.58 5.81
N GLY A 367 -7.20 -8.56 5.68
CA GLY A 367 -6.81 -7.64 6.73
C GLY A 367 -5.55 -8.06 7.49
N TYR A 368 -5.23 -7.33 8.51
CA TYR A 368 -4.00 -7.46 9.28
C TYR A 368 -3.84 -8.82 9.93
N VAL A 369 -2.59 -9.25 10.01
CA VAL A 369 -2.16 -10.46 10.70
C VAL A 369 -0.86 -10.20 11.44
N MET A 370 -0.67 -10.88 12.57
CA MET A 370 0.61 -11.04 13.22
C MET A 370 1.07 -12.46 12.99
N LEU A 371 2.19 -12.62 12.31
CA LEU A 371 2.80 -13.91 12.09
C LEU A 371 3.78 -14.21 13.22
N THR A 372 3.77 -15.45 13.68
CA THR A 372 4.73 -15.98 14.66
C THR A 372 5.46 -17.16 14.02
N GLU A 373 6.78 -17.07 13.92
CA GLU A 373 7.63 -18.15 13.40
C GLU A 373 7.64 -19.35 14.35
N LYS A 374 7.55 -20.56 13.81
CA LYS A 374 7.58 -21.78 14.60
C LYS A 374 9.00 -22.28 14.83
N GLU A 375 9.86 -22.14 13.85
CA GLU A 375 11.26 -22.55 13.89
C GLU A 375 12.20 -21.37 13.61
N GLU A 376 13.49 -21.52 13.92
CA GLU A 376 14.48 -20.48 13.66
C GLU A 376 14.97 -20.55 12.22
N ASN A 377 14.43 -19.70 11.35
CA ASN A 377 14.83 -19.56 9.95
C ASN A 377 15.06 -18.10 9.57
N PHE A 378 14.00 -17.40 9.08
CA PHE A 378 14.08 -15.97 8.74
C PHE A 378 13.94 -15.06 9.97
N LEU A 379 13.34 -15.58 11.03
CA LEU A 379 13.32 -14.97 12.35
C LEU A 379 13.64 -16.04 13.41
N PRO A 380 13.96 -15.64 14.66
CA PRO A 380 14.03 -16.59 15.77
C PRO A 380 12.67 -17.27 16.00
N ALA A 381 12.68 -18.51 16.47
CA ALA A 381 11.46 -19.19 16.89
C ALA A 381 10.68 -18.36 17.94
N GLY A 382 9.38 -18.21 17.74
CA GLY A 382 8.49 -17.39 18.55
C GLY A 382 8.54 -15.88 18.26
N ALA A 383 9.46 -15.41 17.40
CA ALA A 383 9.48 -14.01 16.97
C ALA A 383 8.30 -13.70 16.06
N GLN A 384 7.89 -12.44 16.07
CA GLN A 384 6.71 -11.98 15.36
C GLN A 384 7.05 -10.94 14.32
N ILE A 385 6.27 -10.93 13.23
CA ILE A 385 6.28 -9.92 12.18
C ILE A 385 4.86 -9.59 11.76
N ALA A 386 4.55 -8.30 11.56
CA ALA A 386 3.24 -7.88 11.12
C ALA A 386 3.13 -7.94 9.59
N GLY A 387 1.95 -8.34 9.14
CA GLY A 387 1.63 -8.44 7.73
C GLY A 387 0.16 -8.19 7.47
N HIS A 388 -0.20 -8.33 6.20
CA HIS A 388 -1.56 -8.18 5.70
C HIS A 388 -1.85 -9.26 4.67
N GLU A 389 -3.07 -9.77 4.64
CA GLU A 389 -3.55 -10.67 3.59
C GLU A 389 -4.78 -10.09 2.91
N PHE A 390 -4.85 -10.27 1.60
CA PHE A 390 -6.02 -9.95 0.79
C PHE A 390 -6.02 -10.81 -0.47
N HIS A 391 -6.70 -11.96 -0.43
CA HIS A 391 -6.72 -12.86 -1.58
C HIS A 391 -8.03 -13.65 -1.70
N TYR A 392 -8.43 -13.89 -2.95
CA TYR A 392 -9.55 -14.74 -3.36
C TYR A 392 -9.07 -16.13 -3.79
N TYR A 393 -7.78 -16.25 -4.09
CA TYR A 393 -7.12 -17.50 -4.41
C TYR A 393 -6.77 -18.26 -3.14
N ASP A 394 -6.82 -19.58 -3.20
CA ASP A 394 -6.33 -20.45 -2.13
C ASP A 394 -5.46 -21.56 -2.72
N SER A 395 -4.53 -22.05 -1.93
CA SER A 395 -3.66 -23.18 -2.25
C SER A 395 -4.20 -24.46 -1.64
N THR A 396 -3.91 -25.60 -2.31
CA THR A 396 -4.12 -26.92 -1.72
C THR A 396 -3.11 -27.22 -0.60
N ASP A 397 -2.02 -26.45 -0.51
CA ASP A 397 -1.05 -26.50 0.59
C ASP A 397 -0.54 -25.08 0.89
N ASN A 398 -0.88 -24.55 2.06
CA ASN A 398 -0.49 -23.23 2.53
C ASN A 398 0.79 -23.24 3.40
N GLY A 399 1.39 -24.41 3.63
CA GLY A 399 2.52 -24.57 4.53
C GLY A 399 2.13 -24.48 6.02
N ALA A 400 3.13 -24.69 6.88
CA ALA A 400 2.94 -24.70 8.34
C ALA A 400 4.13 -24.10 9.10
N GLY A 401 5.02 -23.34 8.46
CA GLY A 401 6.23 -22.76 9.07
C GLY A 401 5.94 -21.64 10.06
N ALA A 402 4.84 -20.92 9.86
CA ALA A 402 4.43 -19.84 10.75
C ALA A 402 2.94 -19.96 11.14
N VAL A 403 2.56 -19.27 12.22
CA VAL A 403 1.17 -19.10 12.65
C VAL A 403 0.76 -17.66 12.45
N ALA A 404 -0.20 -17.42 11.56
CA ALA A 404 -0.86 -16.12 11.40
C ALA A 404 -2.00 -15.99 12.42
N LYS A 405 -2.11 -14.83 13.06
CA LYS A 405 -3.16 -14.53 14.04
C LYS A 405 -3.78 -13.16 13.78
N LYS A 406 -5.11 -13.10 13.74
CA LYS A 406 -5.86 -11.84 13.66
C LYS A 406 -5.75 -11.05 14.95
N PRO A 407 -5.39 -9.74 14.88
CA PRO A 407 -5.14 -8.94 16.08
C PRO A 407 -6.41 -8.67 16.91
N VAL A 408 -7.60 -8.69 16.31
CA VAL A 408 -8.87 -8.38 17.00
C VAL A 408 -9.62 -9.63 17.41
N THR A 409 -9.83 -10.56 16.47
CA THR A 409 -10.65 -11.76 16.73
C THR A 409 -9.87 -12.91 17.37
N GLY A 410 -8.53 -12.86 17.33
CA GLY A 410 -7.68 -13.94 17.80
C GLY A 410 -7.70 -15.20 16.93
N ARG A 411 -8.49 -15.23 15.83
CA ARG A 411 -8.49 -16.35 14.88
C ARG A 411 -7.09 -16.56 14.34
N SER A 412 -6.62 -17.81 14.33
CA SER A 412 -5.29 -18.18 13.86
C SER A 412 -5.34 -19.35 12.91
N TRP A 413 -4.30 -19.49 12.11
CA TRP A 413 -4.09 -20.60 11.18
C TRP A 413 -2.60 -20.76 10.90
N GLU A 414 -2.20 -21.97 10.56
CA GLU A 414 -0.87 -22.25 10.05
C GLU A 414 -0.76 -21.79 8.61
N CYS A 415 0.40 -21.29 8.23
CA CYS A 415 0.73 -20.82 6.89
C CYS A 415 2.24 -20.80 6.70
N VAL A 416 2.66 -20.50 5.47
CA VAL A 416 4.03 -20.33 5.03
C VAL A 416 4.80 -21.66 4.90
N HIS A 417 5.27 -21.91 3.69
CA HIS A 417 6.34 -22.86 3.45
C HIS A 417 7.66 -22.19 3.81
N GLU A 418 8.29 -22.70 4.84
CA GLU A 418 9.53 -22.16 5.35
C GLU A 418 10.63 -23.22 5.39
N SER A 419 11.85 -22.81 5.07
CA SER A 419 13.06 -23.60 5.16
C SER A 419 14.24 -22.68 5.52
N PRO A 420 15.43 -23.18 5.77
CA PRO A 420 16.60 -22.33 6.01
C PRO A 420 16.89 -21.28 4.92
N SER A 421 16.40 -21.49 3.69
CA SER A 421 16.62 -20.56 2.56
C SER A 421 15.36 -19.99 1.94
N GLN A 422 14.17 -20.39 2.38
CA GLN A 422 12.92 -20.05 1.69
C GLN A 422 11.86 -19.59 2.68
N TRP A 423 11.13 -18.55 2.31
CA TRP A 423 9.91 -18.08 2.97
C TRP A 423 8.87 -17.81 1.89
N MET A 424 7.79 -18.59 1.84
CA MET A 424 6.81 -18.56 0.75
C MET A 424 5.40 -18.71 1.31
N GLY A 425 4.54 -17.69 1.10
CA GLY A 425 3.18 -17.69 1.63
C GLY A 425 2.31 -16.55 1.12
N PHE A 426 1.03 -16.54 1.50
CA PHE A 426 0.10 -15.48 1.14
C PHE A 426 0.35 -14.15 1.87
N PRO A 427 0.79 -14.11 3.15
CA PRO A 427 0.95 -12.85 3.84
C PRO A 427 1.96 -11.92 3.16
N HIS A 428 1.60 -10.64 3.09
CA HIS A 428 2.50 -9.56 2.72
C HIS A 428 3.09 -8.96 4.00
N LEU A 429 4.40 -9.00 4.15
CA LEU A 429 5.08 -8.56 5.36
C LEU A 429 5.51 -7.10 5.27
N TYR A 430 5.42 -6.38 6.38
CA TYR A 430 6.00 -5.06 6.49
C TYR A 430 7.30 -5.15 7.29
N TYR A 431 8.45 -5.10 6.60
CA TYR A 431 9.74 -5.46 7.19
C TYR A 431 10.17 -4.56 8.36
N TYR A 432 9.73 -3.30 8.39
CA TYR A 432 10.00 -2.44 9.54
C TYR A 432 9.23 -2.84 10.81
N SER A 433 8.26 -3.74 10.75
CA SER A 433 7.64 -4.30 11.96
C SER A 433 8.59 -5.24 12.71
N ASN A 434 9.51 -5.90 11.98
CA ASN A 434 10.64 -6.64 12.50
C ASN A 434 11.78 -6.68 11.46
N PRO A 435 12.70 -5.71 11.48
CA PRO A 435 13.76 -5.60 10.46
C PRO A 435 14.73 -6.78 10.42
N GLU A 436 14.80 -7.59 11.49
CA GLU A 436 15.66 -8.76 11.54
C GLU A 436 15.31 -9.78 10.46
N TYR A 437 14.05 -9.84 10.01
CA TYR A 437 13.61 -10.66 8.88
C TYR A 437 14.39 -10.33 7.59
N ALA A 438 14.43 -9.07 7.21
CA ALA A 438 15.18 -8.60 6.04
C ALA A 438 16.70 -8.78 6.22
N TYR A 439 17.22 -8.54 7.43
CA TYR A 439 18.65 -8.68 7.72
C TYR A 439 19.10 -10.15 7.63
N ARG A 440 18.32 -11.08 8.15
CA ARG A 440 18.62 -12.52 8.04
C ARG A 440 18.52 -13.01 6.61
N PHE A 441 17.56 -12.52 5.81
CA PHE A 441 17.49 -12.83 4.39
C PHE A 441 18.78 -12.41 3.67
N LEU A 442 19.26 -11.17 3.87
CA LEU A 442 20.48 -10.69 3.24
C LEU A 442 21.73 -11.42 3.74
N LYS A 443 21.77 -11.82 5.01
CA LYS A 443 22.85 -12.64 5.53
C LYS A 443 22.90 -14.01 4.85
N LYS A 444 21.76 -14.69 4.71
CA LYS A 444 21.67 -15.98 3.99
C LYS A 444 22.13 -15.83 2.52
N ALA A 445 21.77 -14.71 1.86
CA ALA A 445 22.25 -14.41 0.51
C ALA A 445 23.77 -14.23 0.46
N ALA A 446 24.36 -13.53 1.42
CA ALA A 446 25.81 -13.36 1.52
C ALA A 446 26.53 -14.69 1.79
N ASP A 447 26.04 -15.48 2.74
CA ASP A 447 26.64 -16.78 3.12
C ASP A 447 26.69 -17.73 1.91
N ARG A 448 25.67 -17.71 1.03
CA ARG A 448 25.66 -18.50 -0.20
C ARG A 448 26.80 -18.14 -1.17
N ILE A 449 27.18 -16.85 -1.26
CA ILE A 449 28.30 -16.44 -2.12
C ILE A 449 29.61 -17.05 -1.63
N TYR A 450 29.81 -17.11 -0.31
CA TYR A 450 31.01 -17.69 0.28
C TYR A 450 31.07 -19.20 0.12
N LEU A 451 29.94 -19.91 0.15
CA LEU A 451 29.88 -21.36 -0.05
C LEU A 451 30.12 -21.83 -1.48
N LYS A 452 29.98 -20.92 -2.48
CA LYS A 452 30.22 -21.22 -3.89
C LYS A 452 31.65 -20.87 -4.36
N LYS A 453 32.45 -20.22 -3.51
CA LYS A 453 33.87 -19.95 -3.73
C LYS A 453 34.73 -21.05 -3.07
#